data_9e925b0beea49f2f5bcbe86d55832694
#
_entry.id   9e925b0beea49f2f5bcbe86d55832694
#
_cell.length_a   1.000
_cell.length_b   1.000
_cell.length_c   1.000
_cell.angle_alpha   90.00
_cell.angle_beta   90.00
_cell.angle_gamma   90.00
#
_symmetry.space_group_name_H-M   'P 1'
#
loop_
_entity.id
_entity.type
_entity.pdbx_description
1 polymer ?
#
loop_
_entity_poly.entity_id
_entity_poly.type
_entity_poly.pdbx_seq_one_letter_code
_entity_poly.pdbx_strand_id
1 'polypeptide(L)'
;MMLIRIIIMLLIALFVESRQEAFGQTTDTLSLSDKVIRTASFATGFRGEIWQNPALYYYYTPYTWTRLDVNGAYHDKGKASLKQEGDKDTRIGVDVNSFVILSERDRVFGSAGYRSEKQENVLWNENIDWKLIAPYVTGDSIGGFLKGETYYFNGGYASESGSWTWGITGGYRASHNYRDKDPRPRNTASDLSFALGAGYRLGTYRLGVSADFRLYQQKSEISFLADKGSTSVYHILAVSYTHLRAHETLSD
;
A
#
# COMPACT_ATOMS: atom_id res chain seq x y z
N MET A 1 11.51 2.82 -17.67
CA MET A 1 11.97 1.45 -17.48
C MET A 1 13.43 1.33 -16.97
N MET A 2 14.38 2.13 -17.47
CA MET A 2 15.79 2.04 -17.06
C MET A 2 16.03 2.45 -15.59
N LEU A 3 15.36 3.51 -15.12
CA LEU A 3 15.49 4.01 -13.75
C LEU A 3 15.03 2.99 -12.69
N ILE A 4 13.94 2.28 -12.95
CA ILE A 4 13.40 1.24 -12.05
C ILE A 4 14.38 0.07 -11.92
N ARG A 5 15.03 -0.32 -13.02
CA ARG A 5 16.06 -1.38 -12.99
C ARG A 5 17.28 -0.97 -12.17
N ILE A 6 17.67 0.30 -12.24
CA ILE A 6 18.79 0.84 -11.46
C ILE A 6 18.46 0.86 -9.97
N ILE A 7 17.25 1.26 -9.60
CA ILE A 7 16.79 1.27 -8.19
C ILE A 7 16.70 -0.15 -7.64
N ILE A 8 16.20 -1.10 -8.40
CA ILE A 8 16.15 -2.52 -7.99
C ILE A 8 17.57 -3.10 -7.86
N MET A 9 18.48 -2.80 -8.77
CA MET A 9 19.88 -3.21 -8.66
C MET A 9 20.59 -2.59 -7.47
N LEU A 10 20.33 -1.31 -7.16
CA LEU A 10 20.88 -0.64 -5.97
C LEU A 10 20.32 -1.22 -4.67
N LEU A 11 19.04 -1.56 -4.62
CA LEU A 11 18.43 -2.24 -3.47
C LEU A 11 18.99 -3.65 -3.29
N ILE A 12 19.19 -4.40 -4.36
CA ILE A 12 19.81 -5.73 -4.31
C ILE A 12 21.29 -5.62 -3.90
N ALA A 13 22.04 -4.65 -4.39
CA ALA A 13 23.43 -4.40 -4.00
C ALA A 13 23.55 -4.04 -2.50
N LEU A 14 22.68 -3.18 -2.00
CA LEU A 14 22.60 -2.87 -0.54
C LEU A 14 22.29 -4.11 0.31
N PHE A 15 21.49 -5.05 -0.19
CA PHE A 15 21.21 -6.32 0.49
C PHE A 15 22.38 -7.32 0.44
N VAL A 16 23.18 -7.29 -0.62
CA VAL A 16 24.32 -8.21 -0.80
C VAL A 16 25.56 -7.76 0.01
N GLU A 17 25.77 -6.46 0.17
CA GLU A 17 26.90 -5.95 0.97
C GLU A 17 26.68 -6.04 2.48
N SER A 18 25.45 -6.25 2.95
CA SER A 18 25.15 -6.41 4.39
C SER A 18 25.47 -7.81 4.95
N ARG A 19 26.35 -8.59 4.33
CA ARG A 19 26.98 -9.77 4.94
C ARG A 19 28.11 -9.39 5.91
N GLN A 20 28.04 -8.25 6.56
CA GLN A 20 28.79 -8.05 7.79
C GLN A 20 27.97 -8.69 8.91
N GLU A 21 28.63 -9.61 9.60
CA GLU A 21 28.11 -10.35 10.72
C GLU A 21 27.30 -9.45 11.63
N ALA A 22 26.03 -9.82 11.83
CA ALA A 22 25.15 -9.13 12.77
C ALA A 22 25.71 -9.32 14.18
N PHE A 23 26.65 -8.49 14.57
CA PHE A 23 27.11 -8.35 15.94
C PHE A 23 25.95 -7.76 16.75
N GLY A 24 25.27 -8.61 17.47
CA GLY A 24 24.14 -8.24 18.31
C GLY A 24 23.21 -9.40 18.60
N GLN A 25 23.73 -10.62 18.64
CA GLN A 25 23.04 -11.72 19.29
C GLN A 25 23.06 -11.48 20.81
N THR A 26 22.15 -10.64 21.29
CA THR A 26 21.60 -10.89 22.62
C THR A 26 21.07 -12.32 22.57
N THR A 27 21.47 -13.15 23.54
CA THR A 27 21.03 -14.54 23.70
C THR A 27 19.51 -14.58 23.62
N ASP A 28 19.01 -14.82 22.42
CA ASP A 28 17.58 -14.84 22.14
C ASP A 28 17.03 -16.18 22.64
N THR A 29 16.49 -16.16 23.85
CA THR A 29 15.95 -17.34 24.53
C THR A 29 14.59 -17.79 23.98
N LEU A 30 14.01 -17.03 23.03
CA LEU A 30 12.72 -17.35 22.45
C LEU A 30 12.84 -18.41 21.35
N SER A 31 12.00 -19.44 21.43
CA SER A 31 11.90 -20.43 20.37
C SER A 31 11.34 -19.80 19.08
N LEU A 32 11.62 -20.40 17.93
CA LEU A 32 11.07 -19.93 16.64
C LEU A 32 9.54 -19.87 16.67
N SER A 33 8.89 -20.87 17.30
CA SER A 33 7.43 -20.91 17.47
C SER A 33 6.92 -19.71 18.28
N ASP A 34 7.61 -19.34 19.37
CA ASP A 34 7.20 -18.19 20.19
C ASP A 34 7.32 -16.87 19.43
N LYS A 35 8.35 -16.73 18.59
CA LYS A 35 8.54 -15.57 17.73
C LYS A 35 7.41 -15.45 16.70
N VAL A 36 7.05 -16.57 16.05
CA VAL A 36 5.95 -16.63 15.08
C VAL A 36 4.62 -16.28 15.75
N ILE A 37 4.31 -16.88 16.90
CA ILE A 37 3.08 -16.61 17.65
C ILE A 37 3.00 -15.13 18.06
N ARG A 38 4.08 -14.54 18.54
CA ARG A 38 4.10 -13.12 18.95
C ARG A 38 3.91 -12.17 17.77
N THR A 39 4.52 -12.46 16.61
CA THR A 39 4.36 -11.63 15.39
C THR A 39 2.98 -11.76 14.76
N ALA A 40 2.35 -12.92 14.89
CA ALA A 40 1.01 -13.19 14.34
C ALA A 40 -0.14 -12.96 15.34
N SER A 41 0.16 -12.50 16.58
CA SER A 41 -0.86 -12.35 17.61
C SER A 41 -1.85 -11.23 17.31
N PHE A 42 -3.11 -11.41 17.68
CA PHE A 42 -4.16 -10.39 17.63
C PHE A 42 -3.75 -9.09 18.34
N ALA A 43 -2.95 -9.16 19.40
CA ALA A 43 -2.44 -8.00 20.11
C ALA A 43 -1.57 -7.08 19.20
N THR A 44 -0.93 -7.64 18.18
CA THR A 44 -0.15 -6.87 17.19
C THR A 44 -1.07 -6.03 16.30
N GLY A 45 -2.25 -6.54 15.96
CA GLY A 45 -3.26 -5.80 15.20
C GLY A 45 -3.83 -4.60 15.96
N PHE A 46 -4.09 -4.73 17.26
CA PHE A 46 -4.56 -3.61 18.10
C PHE A 46 -3.51 -2.52 18.31
N ARG A 47 -2.24 -2.82 18.12
CA ARG A 47 -1.14 -1.86 18.23
C ARG A 47 -0.87 -1.10 16.92
N GLY A 48 -1.62 -1.37 15.85
CA GLY A 48 -1.38 -0.80 14.53
C GLY A 48 -1.31 0.72 14.52
N GLU A 49 -2.14 1.40 15.30
CA GLU A 49 -2.13 2.86 15.40
C GLU A 49 -0.90 3.41 16.13
N ILE A 50 -0.39 2.70 17.13
CA ILE A 50 0.83 3.09 17.87
C ILE A 50 2.04 3.06 16.94
N TRP A 51 2.08 2.08 16.02
CA TRP A 51 3.17 1.90 15.07
C TRP A 51 3.12 2.84 13.87
N GLN A 52 2.14 3.72 13.77
CA GLN A 52 2.15 4.82 12.80
C GLN A 52 3.26 5.84 13.11
N ASN A 53 3.62 6.02 14.37
CA ASN A 53 4.78 6.83 14.74
C ASN A 53 6.08 6.04 14.51
N PRO A 54 6.94 6.43 13.54
CA PRO A 54 8.16 5.70 13.22
C PRO A 54 9.16 5.60 14.38
N ALA A 55 9.18 6.55 15.32
CA ALA A 55 10.07 6.47 16.49
C ALA A 55 9.69 5.32 17.42
N LEU A 56 8.43 4.95 17.48
CA LEU A 56 7.97 3.88 18.37
C LEU A 56 8.30 2.48 17.82
N TYR A 57 8.64 2.34 16.56
CA TYR A 57 9.15 1.09 15.99
C TYR A 57 10.43 0.61 16.69
N TYR A 58 11.17 1.47 17.36
CA TYR A 58 12.28 1.07 18.19
C TYR A 58 11.88 -0.02 19.22
N TYR A 59 10.66 0.05 19.73
CA TYR A 59 10.12 -0.87 20.74
C TYR A 59 9.27 -2.00 20.16
N TYR A 60 9.26 -2.18 18.82
CA TYR A 60 8.34 -3.10 18.16
C TYR A 60 8.56 -4.56 18.57
N THR A 61 9.80 -5.04 18.47
CA THR A 61 10.17 -6.40 18.85
C THR A 61 11.65 -6.45 19.28
N PRO A 62 12.01 -7.35 20.20
CA PRO A 62 13.40 -7.49 20.66
C PRO A 62 14.25 -8.41 19.77
N TYR A 63 13.75 -8.86 18.61
CA TYR A 63 14.46 -9.77 17.70
C TYR A 63 14.32 -9.34 16.25
N THR A 64 15.35 -9.67 15.47
CA THR A 64 15.34 -9.53 14.00
C THR A 64 14.48 -10.62 13.38
N TRP A 65 13.68 -10.25 12.38
CA TRP A 65 12.88 -11.19 11.61
C TRP A 65 12.62 -10.68 10.19
N THR A 66 12.43 -11.62 9.27
CA THR A 66 11.92 -11.36 7.92
C THR A 66 10.85 -12.40 7.63
N ARG A 67 9.72 -11.95 7.09
CA ARG A 67 8.59 -12.80 6.72
C ARG A 67 8.24 -12.58 5.26
N LEU A 68 8.10 -13.69 4.54
CA LEU A 68 7.55 -13.74 3.19
C LEU A 68 6.15 -14.34 3.28
N ASP A 69 5.17 -13.62 2.79
CA ASP A 69 3.79 -14.06 2.71
C ASP A 69 3.38 -14.18 1.25
N VAL A 70 2.82 -15.32 0.87
CA VAL A 70 2.12 -15.52 -0.39
C VAL A 70 0.65 -15.71 -0.08
N ASN A 71 -0.19 -14.87 -0.63
CA ASN A 71 -1.61 -14.84 -0.31
C ASN A 71 -2.47 -14.91 -1.56
N GLY A 72 -3.62 -15.55 -1.43
CA GLY A 72 -4.65 -15.60 -2.44
C GLY A 72 -6.01 -15.47 -1.80
N ALA A 73 -6.91 -14.72 -2.39
CA ALA A 73 -8.27 -14.55 -1.93
C ALA A 73 -9.24 -14.58 -3.11
N TYR A 74 -10.35 -15.24 -2.91
CA TYR A 74 -11.50 -15.21 -3.80
C TYR A 74 -12.75 -14.91 -2.97
N HIS A 75 -13.48 -13.88 -3.35
CA HIS A 75 -14.74 -13.51 -2.73
C HIS A 75 -15.84 -13.46 -3.79
N ASP A 76 -16.94 -14.16 -3.52
CA ASP A 76 -18.18 -14.04 -4.28
C ASP A 76 -19.29 -13.62 -3.30
N LYS A 77 -19.78 -12.42 -3.46
CA LYS A 77 -20.80 -11.82 -2.59
C LYS A 77 -22.22 -12.16 -3.05
N GLY A 78 -22.35 -12.86 -4.18
CA GLY A 78 -23.63 -13.13 -4.84
C GLY A 78 -24.35 -11.87 -5.35
N LYS A 79 -24.27 -10.78 -4.59
CA LYS A 79 -24.78 -9.45 -4.95
C LYS A 79 -23.89 -8.38 -4.34
N ALA A 80 -23.49 -7.42 -5.16
CA ALA A 80 -22.68 -6.29 -4.71
C ALA A 80 -23.47 -5.40 -3.72
N SER A 81 -22.90 -5.13 -2.55
CA SER A 81 -23.42 -4.12 -1.63
C SER A 81 -23.25 -2.70 -2.20
N LEU A 82 -22.09 -2.46 -2.84
CA LEU A 82 -21.76 -1.24 -3.57
C LEU A 82 -21.44 -1.66 -5.00
N LYS A 83 -22.17 -1.12 -5.97
CA LYS A 83 -21.97 -1.42 -7.40
C LYS A 83 -20.55 -1.06 -7.87
N GLN A 84 -19.93 -0.09 -7.23
CA GLN A 84 -18.57 0.37 -7.51
C GLN A 84 -17.48 -0.66 -7.12
N GLU A 85 -17.79 -1.63 -6.28
CA GLU A 85 -16.86 -2.66 -5.83
C GLU A 85 -17.04 -3.99 -6.57
N GLY A 86 -18.12 -4.12 -7.35
CA GLY A 86 -18.48 -5.40 -7.95
C GLY A 86 -18.93 -6.46 -6.96
N ASP A 87 -19.27 -7.63 -7.46
CA ASP A 87 -19.73 -8.77 -6.64
C ASP A 87 -18.68 -9.86 -6.48
N LYS A 88 -17.68 -9.94 -7.36
CA LYS A 88 -16.60 -10.91 -7.30
C LYS A 88 -15.25 -10.23 -7.29
N ASP A 89 -14.35 -10.79 -6.50
CA ASP A 89 -13.02 -10.28 -6.31
C ASP A 89 -12.02 -11.43 -6.18
N THR A 90 -11.01 -11.42 -7.02
CA THR A 90 -9.90 -12.39 -6.99
C THR A 90 -8.61 -11.61 -6.79
N ARG A 91 -7.83 -12.00 -5.80
CA ARG A 91 -6.54 -11.39 -5.47
C ARG A 91 -5.47 -12.43 -5.29
N ILE A 92 -4.28 -12.11 -5.80
CA ILE A 92 -3.05 -12.87 -5.55
C ILE A 92 -1.98 -11.86 -5.19
N GLY A 93 -1.22 -12.15 -4.15
CA GLY A 93 -0.18 -11.25 -3.68
C GLY A 93 1.02 -11.96 -3.08
N VAL A 94 2.13 -11.24 -3.08
CA VAL A 94 3.36 -11.61 -2.41
C VAL A 94 3.84 -10.40 -1.62
N ASP A 95 4.08 -10.59 -0.33
CA ASP A 95 4.48 -9.54 0.60
C ASP A 95 5.73 -9.98 1.36
N VAL A 96 6.73 -9.11 1.44
CA VAL A 96 7.91 -9.27 2.29
C VAL A 96 7.89 -8.18 3.35
N ASN A 97 8.04 -8.59 4.59
CA ASN A 97 8.15 -7.68 5.73
C ASN A 97 9.42 -8.01 6.50
N SER A 98 10.18 -7.01 6.88
CA SER A 98 11.44 -7.19 7.60
C SER A 98 11.58 -6.17 8.72
N PHE A 99 12.13 -6.64 9.83
CA PHE A 99 12.54 -5.82 10.95
C PHE A 99 13.92 -6.29 11.42
N VAL A 100 14.88 -5.40 11.40
CA VAL A 100 16.30 -5.71 11.69
C VAL A 100 16.79 -4.84 12.82
N ILE A 101 17.35 -5.48 13.82
CA ILE A 101 18.12 -4.83 14.90
C ILE A 101 19.55 -4.68 14.40
N LEU A 102 19.94 -3.45 14.03
CA LEU A 102 21.30 -3.16 13.57
C LEU A 102 22.28 -3.03 14.73
N SER A 103 21.84 -2.41 15.83
CA SER A 103 22.63 -2.21 17.02
C SER A 103 21.73 -2.16 18.26
N GLU A 104 22.28 -1.96 19.44
CA GLU A 104 21.48 -1.72 20.65
C GLU A 104 20.53 -0.51 20.50
N ARG A 105 20.94 0.49 19.70
CA ARG A 105 20.22 1.76 19.52
C ARG A 105 19.43 1.85 18.24
N ASP A 106 19.72 1.02 17.23
CA ASP A 106 19.26 1.25 15.86
C ASP A 106 18.41 0.11 15.35
N ARG A 107 17.30 0.46 14.71
CA ARG A 107 16.33 -0.45 14.08
C ARG A 107 16.08 -0.01 12.66
N VAL A 108 16.06 -0.97 11.75
CA VAL A 108 15.62 -0.79 10.37
C VAL A 108 14.45 -1.72 10.12
N PHE A 109 13.46 -1.23 9.43
CA PHE A 109 12.28 -2.01 9.10
C PHE A 109 11.77 -1.64 7.72
N GLY A 110 11.02 -2.53 7.11
CA GLY A 110 10.48 -2.26 5.80
C GLY A 110 9.58 -3.37 5.30
N SER A 111 8.86 -3.06 4.25
CA SER A 111 8.03 -4.00 3.54
C SER A 111 8.05 -3.71 2.05
N ALA A 112 7.87 -4.74 1.25
CA ALA A 112 7.68 -4.65 -0.17
C ALA A 112 6.63 -5.68 -0.58
N GLY A 113 5.82 -5.38 -1.58
CA GLY A 113 4.85 -6.34 -2.06
C GLY A 113 4.34 -6.05 -3.45
N TYR A 114 3.73 -7.09 -3.99
CA TYR A 114 3.03 -7.09 -5.25
C TYR A 114 1.66 -7.70 -5.06
N ARG A 115 0.65 -7.10 -5.67
CA ARG A 115 -0.72 -7.61 -5.69
C ARG A 115 -1.28 -7.52 -7.09
N SER A 116 -1.84 -8.62 -7.57
CA SER A 116 -2.70 -8.66 -8.75
C SER A 116 -4.14 -8.87 -8.30
N GLU A 117 -5.04 -8.08 -8.86
CA GLU A 117 -6.45 -8.06 -8.48
C GLU A 117 -7.34 -8.08 -9.73
N LYS A 118 -8.44 -8.82 -9.67
CA LYS A 118 -9.50 -8.81 -10.67
C LYS A 118 -10.83 -8.65 -9.95
N GLN A 119 -11.54 -7.57 -10.25
CA GLN A 119 -12.90 -7.31 -9.78
C GLN A 119 -13.88 -7.51 -10.93
N GLU A 120 -15.01 -8.17 -10.66
CA GLU A 120 -16.04 -8.45 -11.68
C GLU A 120 -17.34 -7.74 -11.33
N ASN A 121 -18.12 -7.42 -12.38
CA ASN A 121 -19.41 -6.73 -12.27
C ASN A 121 -19.32 -5.35 -11.59
N VAL A 122 -18.20 -4.67 -11.83
CA VAL A 122 -17.99 -3.29 -11.36
C VAL A 122 -18.81 -2.34 -12.23
N LEU A 123 -19.67 -1.53 -11.62
CA LEU A 123 -20.50 -0.52 -12.25
C LEU A 123 -20.23 0.84 -11.61
N TRP A 124 -20.31 1.91 -12.37
CA TRP A 124 -20.18 3.27 -11.88
C TRP A 124 -18.82 3.57 -11.22
N ASN A 125 -17.78 2.84 -11.60
CA ASN A 125 -16.42 3.10 -11.16
C ASN A 125 -15.42 2.68 -12.23
N GLU A 126 -14.68 3.68 -12.72
CA GLU A 126 -13.58 3.52 -13.67
C GLU A 126 -12.21 3.87 -13.03
N ASN A 127 -12.13 4.02 -11.71
CA ASN A 127 -10.96 4.54 -11.02
C ASN A 127 -10.34 3.48 -10.09
N ILE A 128 -9.07 3.70 -9.70
CA ILE A 128 -8.37 2.83 -8.74
C ILE A 128 -8.92 3.08 -7.34
N ASP A 129 -8.60 4.22 -6.75
CA ASP A 129 -8.91 4.56 -5.36
C ASP A 129 -10.13 5.48 -5.28
N TRP A 130 -11.28 5.05 -5.83
CA TRP A 130 -12.46 5.89 -5.98
C TRP A 130 -12.94 6.52 -4.65
N LYS A 131 -12.78 5.83 -3.51
CA LYS A 131 -13.11 6.38 -2.19
C LYS A 131 -12.19 7.54 -1.78
N LEU A 132 -10.95 7.50 -2.22
CA LEU A 132 -9.95 8.51 -1.89
C LEU A 132 -10.13 9.78 -2.73
N ILE A 133 -10.49 9.59 -4.02
CA ILE A 133 -10.64 10.71 -4.95
C ILE A 133 -12.05 11.28 -5.01
N ALA A 134 -13.01 10.67 -4.31
CA ALA A 134 -14.37 11.20 -4.23
C ALA A 134 -14.35 12.69 -3.83
N PRO A 135 -15.15 13.56 -4.48
CA PRO A 135 -16.23 13.26 -5.42
C PRO A 135 -15.81 13.16 -6.90
N TYR A 136 -14.53 13.23 -7.24
CA TYR A 136 -14.02 13.27 -8.62
C TYR A 136 -13.91 11.87 -9.22
N VAL A 137 -15.00 11.13 -9.23
CA VAL A 137 -15.06 9.75 -9.73
C VAL A 137 -15.68 9.73 -11.12
N THR A 138 -15.07 8.96 -12.03
CA THR A 138 -15.64 8.64 -13.33
C THR A 138 -16.24 7.23 -13.31
N GLY A 139 -17.31 7.03 -14.03
CA GLY A 139 -17.97 5.73 -14.13
C GLY A 139 -18.90 5.62 -15.30
N ASP A 140 -19.21 4.40 -15.69
CA ASP A 140 -20.19 4.06 -16.72
C ASP A 140 -21.26 3.10 -16.18
N SER A 141 -22.36 2.98 -16.92
CA SER A 141 -23.48 2.10 -16.60
C SER A 141 -23.32 0.68 -17.17
N ILE A 142 -22.38 0.45 -18.08
CA ILE A 142 -22.15 -0.84 -18.73
C ILE A 142 -21.39 -1.76 -17.79
N GLY A 143 -20.37 -1.19 -17.15
CA GLY A 143 -19.53 -1.89 -16.21
C GLY A 143 -18.73 -3.03 -16.82
N GLY A 144 -18.28 -3.93 -15.95
CA GLY A 144 -17.52 -5.11 -16.33
C GLY A 144 -16.50 -5.50 -15.28
N PHE A 145 -15.40 -6.05 -15.74
CA PHE A 145 -14.29 -6.40 -14.85
C PHE A 145 -13.18 -5.34 -14.91
N LEU A 146 -12.57 -5.09 -13.77
CA LEU A 146 -11.34 -4.31 -13.66
C LEU A 146 -10.20 -5.25 -13.24
N LYS A 147 -9.10 -5.22 -13.99
CA LYS A 147 -7.86 -5.88 -13.64
C LYS A 147 -6.89 -4.83 -13.09
N GLY A 148 -6.23 -5.13 -12.00
CA GLY A 148 -5.31 -4.21 -11.35
C GLY A 148 -4.04 -4.89 -10.89
N GLU A 149 -2.98 -4.10 -10.85
CA GLU A 149 -1.69 -4.46 -10.28
C GLU A 149 -1.22 -3.36 -9.36
N THR A 150 -0.70 -3.74 -8.22
CA THR A 150 -0.18 -2.81 -7.22
C THR A 150 1.17 -3.27 -6.74
N TYR A 151 2.12 -2.35 -6.73
CA TYR A 151 3.45 -2.51 -6.18
C TYR A 151 3.60 -1.53 -5.03
N TYR A 152 4.16 -1.95 -3.91
CA TYR A 152 4.45 -1.04 -2.81
C TYR A 152 5.78 -1.35 -2.15
N PHE A 153 6.40 -0.31 -1.63
CA PHE A 153 7.66 -0.36 -0.91
C PHE A 153 7.56 0.60 0.26
N ASN A 154 7.91 0.15 1.44
CA ASN A 154 8.03 0.98 2.62
C ASN A 154 9.34 0.68 3.30
N GLY A 155 9.98 1.70 3.84
CA GLY A 155 11.19 1.54 4.62
C GLY A 155 11.26 2.57 5.73
N GLY A 156 11.91 2.22 6.81
CA GLY A 156 12.05 3.10 7.94
C GLY A 156 13.25 2.78 8.81
N TYR A 157 13.59 3.76 9.60
CA TYR A 157 14.67 3.69 10.58
C TYR A 157 14.20 4.32 11.88
N ALA A 158 14.57 3.71 13.00
CA ALA A 158 14.33 4.23 14.33
C ALA A 158 15.57 4.08 15.20
N SER A 159 15.84 5.08 16.01
CA SER A 159 16.99 5.09 16.90
C SER A 159 16.64 5.65 18.28
N GLU A 160 17.31 5.14 19.33
CA GLU A 160 17.20 5.62 20.70
C GLU A 160 18.48 6.29 21.15
N SER A 161 18.36 7.46 21.78
CA SER A 161 19.47 8.18 22.42
C SER A 161 19.03 8.68 23.80
N GLY A 162 19.48 8.00 24.85
CA GLY A 162 19.06 8.30 26.22
C GLY A 162 17.59 8.02 26.46
N SER A 163 16.81 9.06 26.76
CA SER A 163 15.36 8.96 26.93
C SER A 163 14.57 9.29 25.66
N TRP A 164 15.24 9.71 24.60
CA TRP A 164 14.62 10.07 23.33
C TRP A 164 14.71 8.95 22.33
N THR A 165 13.63 8.76 21.57
CA THR A 165 13.61 7.96 20.36
C THR A 165 13.20 8.86 19.19
N TRP A 166 13.76 8.60 18.03
CA TRP A 166 13.36 9.26 16.80
C TRP A 166 13.29 8.24 15.68
N GLY A 167 12.51 8.56 14.68
CA GLY A 167 12.33 7.66 13.55
C GLY A 167 11.84 8.37 12.31
N ILE A 168 12.06 7.71 11.19
CA ILE A 168 11.68 8.16 9.87
C ILE A 168 11.14 6.98 9.08
N THR A 169 10.10 7.19 8.30
CA THR A 169 9.60 6.22 7.32
C THR A 169 9.34 6.89 5.99
N GLY A 170 9.53 6.13 4.93
CA GLY A 170 9.14 6.50 3.59
C GLY A 170 8.43 5.32 2.92
N GLY A 171 7.39 5.61 2.15
CA GLY A 171 6.62 4.61 1.44
C GLY A 171 6.24 5.08 0.05
N TYR A 172 6.16 4.15 -0.88
CA TYR A 172 5.70 4.39 -2.23
C TYR A 172 4.81 3.25 -2.70
N ARG A 173 3.65 3.60 -3.25
CA ARG A 173 2.74 2.66 -3.89
C ARG A 173 2.49 3.12 -5.33
N ALA A 174 2.71 2.22 -6.28
CA ALA A 174 2.31 2.37 -7.67
C ALA A 174 1.21 1.37 -7.97
N SER A 175 0.11 1.84 -8.52
CA SER A 175 -1.02 1.00 -8.92
C SER A 175 -1.39 1.29 -10.36
N HIS A 176 -1.80 0.25 -11.06
CA HIS A 176 -2.31 0.33 -12.42
C HIS A 176 -3.57 -0.53 -12.50
N ASN A 177 -4.63 -0.02 -13.10
CA ASN A 177 -5.79 -0.84 -13.44
C ASN A 177 -6.28 -0.55 -14.85
N TYR A 178 -6.98 -1.53 -15.42
CA TYR A 178 -7.49 -1.43 -16.77
C TYR A 178 -8.67 -2.37 -17.00
N ARG A 179 -9.43 -2.06 -18.05
CA ARG A 179 -10.48 -2.90 -18.62
C ARG A 179 -10.24 -3.08 -20.12
N ASP A 180 -10.46 -4.30 -20.61
CA ASP A 180 -10.29 -4.63 -22.04
C ASP A 180 -11.55 -4.36 -22.89
N LYS A 181 -12.69 -4.07 -22.24
CA LYS A 181 -13.98 -3.78 -22.88
C LYS A 181 -14.31 -2.30 -22.79
N ASP A 182 -14.93 -1.75 -23.85
CA ASP A 182 -15.35 -0.33 -23.89
C ASP A 182 -16.40 0.02 -22.82
N PRO A 183 -16.26 1.17 -22.16
CA PRO A 183 -15.11 2.06 -22.20
C PRO A 183 -13.88 1.38 -21.62
N ARG A 184 -12.70 1.69 -22.16
CA ARG A 184 -11.42 1.08 -21.74
C ARG A 184 -10.64 2.03 -20.83
N PRO A 185 -10.97 2.09 -19.55
CA PRO A 185 -10.17 2.87 -18.61
C PRO A 185 -8.78 2.27 -18.49
N ARG A 186 -7.79 3.15 -18.43
CA ARG A 186 -6.42 2.85 -18.03
C ARG A 186 -6.03 3.86 -16.97
N ASN A 187 -5.89 3.39 -15.77
CA ASN A 187 -5.57 4.25 -14.64
C ASN A 187 -4.21 3.90 -14.08
N THR A 188 -3.47 4.92 -13.71
CA THR A 188 -2.25 4.78 -12.93
C THR A 188 -2.35 5.66 -11.71
N ALA A 189 -1.98 5.13 -10.55
CA ALA A 189 -1.91 5.88 -9.31
C ALA A 189 -0.51 5.77 -8.70
N SER A 190 -0.06 6.85 -8.14
CA SER A 190 1.20 6.97 -7.42
C SER A 190 0.91 7.61 -6.06
N ASP A 191 1.41 7.02 -5.02
CA ASP A 191 1.12 7.38 -3.64
C ASP A 191 2.43 7.36 -2.85
N LEU A 192 2.97 8.52 -2.57
CA LEU A 192 4.19 8.73 -1.82
C LEU A 192 3.82 9.15 -0.39
N SER A 193 4.36 8.46 0.58
CA SER A 193 4.19 8.78 2.00
C SER A 193 5.53 8.97 2.68
N PHE A 194 5.56 9.86 3.64
CA PHE A 194 6.73 10.14 4.46
C PHE A 194 6.28 10.51 5.85
N ALA A 195 6.92 9.94 6.87
CA ALA A 195 6.64 10.28 8.26
C ALA A 195 7.92 10.49 9.07
N LEU A 196 7.85 11.44 9.98
CA LEU A 196 8.84 11.69 11.01
C LEU A 196 8.21 11.47 12.37
N GLY A 197 8.94 10.86 13.27
CA GLY A 197 8.48 10.61 14.63
C GLY A 197 9.53 10.94 15.67
N ALA A 198 9.05 11.36 16.83
CA ALA A 198 9.81 11.50 18.03
C ALA A 198 9.08 10.85 19.20
N GLY A 199 9.83 10.30 20.14
CA GLY A 199 9.32 9.72 21.37
C GLY A 199 10.17 10.11 22.56
N TYR A 200 9.57 10.16 23.73
CA TYR A 200 10.25 10.42 24.99
C TYR A 200 9.79 9.43 26.05
N ARG A 201 10.76 8.83 26.74
CA ARG A 201 10.53 7.88 27.83
C ARG A 201 10.55 8.60 29.17
N LEU A 202 9.41 8.61 29.85
CA LEU A 202 9.24 9.17 31.18
C LEU A 202 8.88 8.05 32.18
N GLY A 203 9.90 7.45 32.79
CA GLY A 203 9.71 6.29 33.67
C GLY A 203 9.07 5.12 32.89
N THR A 204 7.88 4.71 33.29
CA THR A 204 7.10 3.64 32.65
C THR A 204 6.32 4.12 31.42
N TYR A 205 6.10 5.42 31.31
CA TYR A 205 5.32 6.00 30.20
C TYR A 205 6.21 6.30 29.00
N ARG A 206 5.61 6.20 27.80
CA ARG A 206 6.23 6.62 26.55
C ARG A 206 5.28 7.57 25.86
N LEU A 207 5.76 8.78 25.61
CA LEU A 207 5.06 9.83 24.89
C LEU A 207 5.62 9.86 23.47
N GLY A 208 4.78 10.05 22.47
CA GLY A 208 5.20 10.11 21.08
C GLY A 208 4.44 11.16 20.31
N VAL A 209 5.11 11.77 19.34
CA VAL A 209 4.54 12.68 18.35
C VAL A 209 5.06 12.28 16.98
N SER A 210 4.19 12.32 15.97
CA SER A 210 4.57 12.12 14.57
C SER A 210 3.96 13.18 13.68
N ALA A 211 4.63 13.39 12.55
CA ALA A 211 4.14 14.20 11.46
C ALA A 211 4.18 13.37 10.18
N ASP A 212 3.06 13.30 9.49
CA ASP A 212 2.88 12.48 8.29
C ASP A 212 2.62 13.40 7.10
N PHE A 213 3.25 13.08 5.98
CA PHE A 213 3.07 13.75 4.71
C PHE A 213 2.74 12.71 3.65
N ARG A 214 1.71 12.99 2.83
CA ARG A 214 1.30 12.11 1.75
C ARG A 214 1.06 12.90 0.47
N LEU A 215 1.59 12.41 -0.62
CA LEU A 215 1.36 12.92 -1.97
C LEU A 215 0.74 11.82 -2.82
N TYR A 216 -0.52 12.00 -3.16
CA TYR A 216 -1.27 11.09 -4.01
C TYR A 216 -1.54 11.73 -5.38
N GLN A 217 -1.32 10.96 -6.43
CA GLN A 217 -1.64 11.34 -7.80
C GLN A 217 -2.27 10.16 -8.53
N GLN A 218 -3.38 10.39 -9.20
CA GLN A 218 -3.99 9.44 -10.13
C GLN A 218 -4.15 10.08 -11.51
N LYS A 219 -3.79 9.33 -12.53
CA LYS A 219 -4.05 9.64 -13.93
C LYS A 219 -5.03 8.61 -14.48
N SER A 220 -6.11 9.08 -15.07
CA SER A 220 -7.15 8.24 -15.67
C SER A 220 -7.26 8.58 -17.15
N GLU A 221 -7.13 7.57 -18.01
CA GLU A 221 -7.29 7.68 -19.45
C GLU A 221 -8.42 6.73 -19.87
N ILE A 222 -9.34 7.22 -20.66
CA ILE A 222 -10.47 6.42 -21.14
C ILE A 222 -10.43 6.43 -22.67
N SER A 223 -10.42 5.27 -23.28
CA SER A 223 -10.43 5.09 -24.73
C SER A 223 -11.61 4.24 -25.17
N PHE A 224 -12.11 4.53 -26.38
CA PHE A 224 -13.17 3.77 -27.02
C PHE A 224 -12.63 3.20 -28.32
N LEU A 225 -12.90 1.94 -28.59
CA LEU A 225 -12.48 1.28 -29.84
C LEU A 225 -13.60 1.17 -30.84
N ALA A 226 -14.88 1.19 -30.41
CA ALA A 226 -16.04 1.05 -31.24
C ALA A 226 -16.51 2.40 -31.78
N ASP A 227 -16.50 2.58 -33.10
CA ASP A 227 -17.02 3.78 -33.80
C ASP A 227 -18.55 3.97 -33.68
N LYS A 228 -19.27 2.97 -33.24
CA LYS A 228 -20.73 2.98 -33.09
C LYS A 228 -21.14 2.41 -31.73
N GLY A 229 -21.47 3.29 -30.84
CA GLY A 229 -22.10 2.94 -29.57
C GLY A 229 -21.91 4.07 -28.60
N SER A 230 -22.96 4.74 -28.22
CA SER A 230 -22.93 5.82 -27.22
C SER A 230 -22.63 5.29 -25.82
N THR A 231 -21.40 4.85 -25.61
CA THR A 231 -20.93 4.56 -24.28
C THR A 231 -20.58 5.88 -23.64
N SER A 232 -21.42 6.35 -22.74
CA SER A 232 -21.19 7.58 -22.03
C SER A 232 -20.45 7.28 -20.73
N VAL A 233 -19.40 8.03 -20.46
CA VAL A 233 -18.72 8.07 -19.17
C VAL A 233 -19.18 9.30 -18.42
N TYR A 234 -19.54 9.13 -17.19
CA TYR A 234 -20.10 10.17 -16.34
C TYR A 234 -19.10 10.56 -15.25
N HIS A 235 -18.99 11.85 -14.98
CA HIS A 235 -18.36 12.33 -13.78
C HIS A 235 -19.39 12.30 -12.65
N ILE A 236 -19.10 11.58 -11.59
CA ILE A 236 -19.96 11.43 -10.42
C ILE A 236 -19.51 12.47 -9.41
N LEU A 237 -20.12 13.66 -9.45
CA LEU A 237 -19.82 14.75 -8.52
C LEU A 237 -20.83 14.72 -7.36
N ALA A 238 -20.38 14.26 -6.20
CA ALA A 238 -21.11 14.23 -4.93
C ALA A 238 -22.40 13.37 -4.91
N VAL A 239 -23.11 13.42 -3.80
CA VAL A 239 -24.30 12.63 -3.43
C VAL A 239 -25.50 12.83 -4.35
N SER A 240 -25.46 13.79 -5.25
CA SER A 240 -26.49 14.09 -6.24
C SER A 240 -25.96 13.76 -7.64
N TYR A 241 -26.63 12.86 -8.32
CA TYR A 241 -26.34 12.49 -9.72
C TYR A 241 -26.63 13.67 -10.65
N THR A 242 -25.74 14.63 -10.74
CA THR A 242 -25.78 15.63 -11.78
C THR A 242 -25.08 15.08 -13.00
N HIS A 243 -25.82 14.85 -14.04
CA HIS A 243 -25.33 14.38 -15.33
C HIS A 243 -24.50 15.47 -15.99
N LEU A 244 -23.18 15.38 -15.90
CA LEU A 244 -22.29 16.10 -16.80
C LEU A 244 -21.90 15.16 -17.92
N ARG A 245 -22.30 15.47 -19.13
CA ARG A 245 -21.85 14.79 -20.33
C ARG A 245 -20.34 14.93 -20.44
N ALA A 246 -19.60 13.84 -20.50
CA ALA A 246 -18.20 13.90 -20.86
C ALA A 246 -18.10 14.48 -22.27
N HIS A 247 -17.36 15.58 -22.44
CA HIS A 247 -17.02 16.10 -23.75
C HIS A 247 -16.16 15.08 -24.46
N GLU A 248 -16.61 14.65 -25.63
CA GLU A 248 -15.77 13.97 -26.59
C GLU A 248 -14.64 14.94 -26.93
N THR A 249 -13.42 14.62 -26.54
CA THR A 249 -12.26 15.25 -27.13
C THR A 249 -12.07 14.61 -28.49
N LEU A 250 -12.63 15.27 -29.51
CA LEU A 250 -12.19 15.06 -30.88
C LEU A 250 -10.71 15.45 -30.92
N SER A 251 -9.86 14.46 -31.07
CA SER A 251 -8.47 14.69 -31.50
C SER A 251 -8.50 14.76 -33.02
N ASP A 252 -8.27 15.97 -33.56
CA ASP A 252 -7.83 16.15 -34.93
C ASP A 252 -6.46 15.50 -35.15
#